data_ae6ca347f127a4ed11b826d569b2c545
#
_entry.id   ae6ca347f127a4ed11b826d569b2c545
#
_cell.length_a   1.000
_cell.length_b   1.000
_cell.length_c   1.000
_cell.angle_alpha   90.00
_cell.angle_beta   90.00
_cell.angle_gamma   90.00
#
_symmetry.space_group_name_H-M   'P 1'
#
loop_
_entity.id
_entity.type
_entity.pdbx_description
1 polymer ?
#
loop_
_entity_poly.entity_id
_entity_poly.type
_entity_poly.pdbx_seq_one_letter_code
_entity_poly.pdbx_strand_id
1 'polypeptide(L)'
;LKANMRIVGNAEYALVFYRNKLPKFNNNRKMIFNVMDWETDDKNVLYEKIHPTQKPIKLLEKLIKIFTDEGEVVIDPLAGSGSTLIAANNLDRKAYGFEIKKDFYKQAKSWIEINKTVRDEIKEKGFATSHDKQPSLF
;
A
#
# COMPACT_ATOMS: atom_id res chain seq x y z
N LEU A 1 -27.48 3.98 -6.21
CA LEU A 1 -28.18 5.16 -5.66
C LEU A 1 -27.44 6.45 -5.96
N LYS A 2 -26.13 6.48 -5.69
CA LYS A 2 -25.29 7.67 -5.92
C LYS A 2 -25.14 8.03 -7.41
N ALA A 3 -25.12 7.04 -8.30
CA ALA A 3 -24.99 7.26 -9.73
C ALA A 3 -26.19 8.04 -10.31
N ASN A 4 -27.40 7.71 -9.88
CA ASN A 4 -28.61 8.40 -10.34
C ASN A 4 -28.69 9.83 -9.82
N MET A 5 -28.13 10.10 -8.64
CA MET A 5 -28.07 11.45 -8.06
C MET A 5 -26.85 12.25 -8.53
N ARG A 6 -25.95 11.65 -9.31
CA ARG A 6 -24.68 12.26 -9.77
C ARG A 6 -23.81 12.79 -8.62
N ILE A 7 -23.96 12.23 -7.42
CA ILE A 7 -23.13 12.54 -6.25
C ILE A 7 -22.09 11.43 -6.10
N VAL A 8 -20.82 11.78 -6.25
CA VAL A 8 -19.68 10.86 -6.10
C VAL A 8 -18.96 11.21 -4.81
N GLY A 9 -18.69 10.18 -3.98
CA GLY A 9 -17.85 10.35 -2.79
C GLY A 9 -16.40 10.62 -3.23
N ASN A 10 -15.81 11.69 -2.68
CA ASN A 10 -14.46 12.14 -3.03
C ASN A 10 -13.46 11.90 -1.88
N ALA A 11 -13.86 11.19 -0.85
CA ALA A 11 -13.00 10.88 0.28
C ALA A 11 -13.17 9.43 0.73
N GLU A 12 -12.07 8.83 1.17
CA GLU A 12 -12.05 7.56 1.89
C GLU A 12 -11.40 7.78 3.26
N TYR A 13 -11.80 6.99 4.24
CA TYR A 13 -11.32 7.12 5.61
C TYR A 13 -10.50 5.89 5.99
N ALA A 14 -9.32 6.11 6.55
CA ALA A 14 -8.56 5.09 7.26
C ALA A 14 -8.76 5.30 8.77
N LEU A 15 -9.39 4.33 9.44
CA LEU A 15 -9.60 4.37 10.88
C LEU A 15 -8.52 3.56 11.57
N VAL A 16 -7.88 4.15 12.58
CA VAL A 16 -6.82 3.50 13.35
C VAL A 16 -7.40 3.00 14.66
N PHE A 17 -7.43 1.69 14.83
CA PHE A 17 -7.84 1.05 16.07
C PHE A 17 -6.63 0.46 16.78
N TYR A 18 -6.64 0.47 18.10
CA TYR A 18 -5.58 -0.13 18.92
C TYR A 18 -6.14 -0.77 20.20
N ARG A 19 -5.38 -1.67 20.78
CA ARG A 19 -5.75 -2.38 22.01
C ARG A 19 -4.74 -2.10 23.10
N ASN A 20 -5.23 -1.63 24.25
CA ASN A 20 -4.51 -1.38 25.50
C ASN A 20 -3.49 -0.22 25.48
N LYS A 21 -2.73 -0.02 24.42
CA LYS A 21 -1.74 1.05 24.25
C LYS A 21 -1.78 1.62 22.84
N LEU A 22 -1.38 2.87 22.70
CA LEU A 22 -1.28 3.52 21.41
C LEU A 22 -0.40 2.70 20.44
N PRO A 23 -0.76 2.65 19.17
CA PRO A 23 0.07 2.02 18.16
C PRO A 23 1.40 2.78 18.03
N LYS A 24 2.37 2.14 17.42
CA LYS A 24 3.57 2.83 16.95
C LYS A 24 3.19 3.97 16.02
N PHE A 25 3.93 5.06 16.09
CA PHE A 25 3.70 6.23 15.24
C PHE A 25 5.03 6.83 14.81
N ASN A 26 5.49 6.40 13.63
CA ASN A 26 6.76 6.82 13.04
C ASN A 26 6.58 8.13 12.26
N ASN A 27 6.84 9.24 12.89
CA ASN A 27 6.67 10.57 12.30
C ASN A 27 7.92 11.46 12.38
N ASN A 28 9.05 10.90 12.81
CA ASN A 28 10.31 11.64 13.01
C ASN A 28 10.12 12.92 13.86
N ARG A 29 9.22 12.86 14.85
CA ARG A 29 8.82 13.99 15.72
C ARG A 29 8.17 15.16 14.98
N LYS A 30 7.65 14.95 13.78
CA LYS A 30 6.94 15.96 12.99
C LYS A 30 5.44 15.66 12.99
N MET A 31 4.63 16.70 12.85
CA MET A 31 3.19 16.52 12.66
C MET A 31 2.91 15.92 11.29
N ILE A 32 1.96 14.99 11.25
CA ILE A 32 1.45 14.41 10.01
C ILE A 32 0.02 14.90 9.85
N PHE A 33 -0.31 15.45 8.68
CA PHE A 33 -1.67 15.82 8.37
C PHE A 33 -2.55 14.58 8.22
N ASN A 34 -3.77 14.64 8.71
CA ASN A 34 -4.75 13.56 8.61
C ASN A 34 -5.47 13.50 7.26
N VAL A 35 -5.11 14.37 6.33
CA VAL A 35 -5.57 14.35 4.95
C VAL A 35 -4.40 14.01 4.05
N MET A 36 -4.59 13.01 3.23
CA MET A 36 -3.60 12.57 2.24
C MET A 36 -4.22 12.61 0.86
N ASP A 37 -3.49 13.16 -0.11
CA ASP A 37 -3.94 13.16 -1.48
C ASP A 37 -3.99 11.73 -2.04
N TRP A 38 -5.04 11.48 -2.81
CA TRP A 38 -5.18 10.25 -3.55
C TRP A 38 -4.30 10.31 -4.80
N GLU A 39 -3.02 10.02 -4.62
CA GLU A 39 -2.12 9.88 -5.75
C GLU A 39 -2.42 8.54 -6.43
N THR A 40 -2.85 8.59 -7.68
CA THR A 40 -2.95 7.39 -8.50
C THR A 40 -1.54 6.86 -8.75
N ASP A 41 -1.37 5.54 -8.67
CA ASP A 41 -0.12 4.93 -9.11
C ASP A 41 0.13 5.33 -10.57
N ASP A 42 1.37 5.68 -10.89
CA ASP A 42 1.75 5.99 -12.27
C ASP A 42 1.30 4.83 -13.17
N LYS A 43 0.94 5.14 -14.42
CA LYS A 43 0.58 4.14 -15.44
C LYS A 43 1.80 3.26 -15.81
N ASN A 44 2.50 2.83 -14.80
CA ASN A 44 3.63 1.95 -14.89
C ASN A 44 3.08 0.51 -14.92
N VAL A 45 3.64 -0.32 -15.74
CA VAL A 45 3.30 -1.75 -15.87
C VAL A 45 3.29 -2.48 -14.51
N LEU A 46 4.11 -2.03 -13.58
CA LEU A 46 4.20 -2.57 -12.22
C LEU A 46 2.97 -2.33 -11.34
N TYR A 47 2.18 -1.30 -11.66
CA TYR A 47 1.02 -0.89 -10.85
C TYR A 47 -0.26 -0.84 -11.66
N GLU A 48 -0.35 -1.70 -12.67
CA GLU A 48 -1.56 -1.82 -13.47
C GLU A 48 -2.79 -2.08 -12.58
N LYS A 49 -3.89 -1.42 -12.89
CA LYS A 49 -5.13 -1.60 -12.15
C LYS A 49 -5.78 -2.93 -12.52
N ILE A 50 -5.61 -3.93 -11.68
CA ILE A 50 -6.19 -5.28 -11.84
C ILE A 50 -7.50 -5.48 -11.07
N HIS A 51 -7.88 -4.54 -10.21
CA HIS A 51 -9.10 -4.63 -9.40
C HIS A 51 -9.86 -3.30 -9.37
N PRO A 52 -11.21 -3.28 -9.46
CA PRO A 52 -12.01 -2.04 -9.50
C PRO A 52 -11.78 -1.11 -8.30
N THR A 53 -11.55 -1.68 -7.12
CA THR A 53 -11.34 -0.95 -5.85
C THR A 53 -9.90 -0.97 -5.37
N GLN A 54 -8.95 -1.19 -6.29
CA GLN A 54 -7.52 -1.19 -5.96
C GLN A 54 -7.09 0.15 -5.36
N LYS A 55 -6.40 0.07 -4.23
CA LYS A 55 -5.85 1.24 -3.54
C LYS A 55 -4.47 1.58 -4.09
N PRO A 56 -4.10 2.88 -4.17
CA PRO A 56 -2.77 3.29 -4.60
C PRO A 56 -1.69 2.74 -3.67
N ILE A 57 -0.68 2.11 -4.25
CA ILE A 57 0.43 1.50 -3.49
C ILE A 57 1.18 2.57 -2.70
N LYS A 58 1.49 3.72 -3.31
CA LYS A 58 2.17 4.84 -2.64
C LYS A 58 1.45 5.33 -1.38
N LEU A 59 0.11 5.38 -1.42
CA LEU A 59 -0.69 5.78 -0.26
C LEU A 59 -0.62 4.71 0.86
N LEU A 60 -0.71 3.44 0.49
CA LEU A 60 -0.59 2.33 1.43
C LEU A 60 0.81 2.28 2.06
N GLU A 61 1.86 2.54 1.29
CA GLU A 61 3.23 2.64 1.79
C GLU A 61 3.40 3.76 2.82
N LYS A 62 2.79 4.94 2.58
CA LYS A 62 2.78 6.04 3.57
C LYS A 62 2.16 5.58 4.90
N LEU A 63 1.00 4.93 4.85
CA LEU A 63 0.31 4.42 6.05
C LEU A 63 1.12 3.33 6.75
N ILE A 64 1.67 2.37 6.02
CA ILE A 64 2.48 1.28 6.56
C ILE A 64 3.72 1.82 7.26
N LYS A 65 4.41 2.80 6.67
CA LYS A 65 5.58 3.45 7.30
C LYS A 65 5.27 4.11 8.63
N ILE A 66 4.10 4.75 8.73
CA ILE A 66 3.68 5.43 9.97
C ILE A 66 3.50 4.44 11.12
N PHE A 67 2.90 3.28 10.85
CA PHE A 67 2.42 2.39 11.91
C PHE A 67 3.27 1.13 12.11
N THR A 68 4.30 0.92 11.28
CA THR A 68 5.14 -0.28 11.34
C THR A 68 6.62 0.03 11.12
N ASP A 69 7.49 -0.87 11.61
CA ASP A 69 8.90 -0.90 11.26
C ASP A 69 9.22 -2.03 10.28
N GLU A 70 10.44 -1.99 9.71
CA GLU A 70 10.95 -3.07 8.87
C GLU A 70 10.94 -4.41 9.62
N GLY A 71 10.63 -5.48 8.89
CA GLY A 71 10.52 -6.83 9.44
C GLY A 71 9.21 -7.11 10.19
N GLU A 72 8.40 -6.10 10.52
CA GLU A 72 7.09 -6.31 11.15
C GLU A 72 6.07 -6.91 10.17
N VAL A 73 4.98 -7.42 10.71
CA VAL A 73 3.95 -8.14 9.96
C VAL A 73 2.78 -7.23 9.63
N VAL A 74 2.41 -7.22 8.36
CA VAL A 74 1.19 -6.58 7.86
C VAL A 74 0.23 -7.67 7.39
N ILE A 75 -1.02 -7.62 7.85
CA ILE A 75 -2.06 -8.59 7.47
C ILE A 75 -3.22 -7.85 6.82
N ASP A 76 -3.61 -8.30 5.64
CA ASP A 76 -4.80 -7.80 4.93
C ASP A 76 -5.84 -8.93 4.80
N PRO A 77 -6.91 -8.93 5.59
CA PRO A 77 -7.92 -9.97 5.55
C PRO A 77 -8.83 -9.93 4.31
N LEU A 78 -8.74 -8.87 3.50
CA LEU A 78 -9.56 -8.65 2.31
C LEU A 78 -8.68 -8.12 1.17
N ALA A 79 -7.64 -8.88 0.82
CA ALA A 79 -6.50 -8.44 0.02
C ALA A 79 -6.86 -7.94 -1.40
N GLY A 80 -7.96 -8.42 -1.99
CA GLY A 80 -8.40 -8.01 -3.31
C GLY A 80 -7.30 -8.14 -4.37
N SER A 81 -6.77 -7.01 -4.83
CA SER A 81 -5.64 -6.95 -5.77
C SER A 81 -4.29 -7.28 -5.15
N GLY A 82 -4.17 -7.31 -3.81
CA GLY A 82 -2.91 -7.48 -3.11
C GLY A 82 -2.06 -6.20 -2.98
N SER A 83 -2.62 -5.03 -3.25
CA SER A 83 -1.90 -3.74 -3.15
C SER A 83 -1.23 -3.55 -1.80
N THR A 84 -1.92 -3.90 -0.70
CA THR A 84 -1.38 -3.81 0.66
C THR A 84 -0.16 -4.72 0.84
N LEU A 85 -0.18 -5.92 0.25
CA LEU A 85 0.92 -6.86 0.34
C LEU A 85 2.14 -6.36 -0.44
N ILE A 86 1.91 -5.80 -1.61
CA ILE A 86 2.97 -5.20 -2.43
C ILE A 86 3.59 -4.02 -1.68
N ALA A 87 2.75 -3.10 -1.17
CA ALA A 87 3.21 -1.95 -0.41
C ALA A 87 4.04 -2.35 0.82
N ALA A 88 3.59 -3.38 1.56
CA ALA A 88 4.33 -3.90 2.70
C ALA A 88 5.67 -4.54 2.28
N ASN A 89 5.67 -5.35 1.23
CA ASN A 89 6.89 -5.96 0.70
C ASN A 89 7.89 -4.90 0.20
N ASN A 90 7.42 -3.84 -0.47
CA ASN A 90 8.28 -2.74 -0.93
C ASN A 90 9.04 -2.07 0.22
N LEU A 91 8.48 -2.12 1.40
CA LEU A 91 9.01 -1.53 2.62
C LEU A 91 9.72 -2.55 3.54
N ASP A 92 10.03 -3.73 3.04
CA ASP A 92 10.67 -4.82 3.78
C ASP A 92 9.87 -5.28 5.02
N ARG A 93 8.53 -5.20 4.96
CA ARG A 93 7.61 -5.81 5.93
C ARG A 93 7.22 -7.20 5.45
N LYS A 94 6.89 -8.09 6.39
CA LYS A 94 6.29 -9.40 6.07
C LYS A 94 4.80 -9.18 5.82
N ALA A 95 4.28 -9.70 4.70
CA ALA A 95 2.89 -9.47 4.30
C ALA A 95 2.13 -10.78 4.16
N TYR A 96 0.92 -10.82 4.73
CA TYR A 96 -0.03 -11.92 4.59
C TYR A 96 -1.38 -11.36 4.20
N GLY A 97 -2.06 -12.01 3.26
CA GLY A 97 -3.38 -11.58 2.80
C GLY A 97 -4.30 -12.74 2.52
N PHE A 98 -5.59 -12.47 2.62
CA PHE A 98 -6.65 -13.44 2.32
C PHE A 98 -7.57 -12.86 1.25
N GLU A 99 -7.92 -13.69 0.27
CA GLU A 99 -8.89 -13.35 -0.79
C GLU A 99 -9.75 -14.57 -1.07
N ILE A 100 -11.06 -14.38 -0.94
CA ILE A 100 -12.03 -15.50 -1.09
C ILE A 100 -12.33 -15.79 -2.56
N LYS A 101 -12.27 -14.79 -3.43
CA LYS A 101 -12.54 -14.96 -4.86
C LYS A 101 -11.31 -15.50 -5.56
N LYS A 102 -11.42 -16.74 -6.04
CA LYS A 102 -10.29 -17.46 -6.68
C LYS A 102 -9.62 -16.69 -7.82
N ASP A 103 -10.40 -15.96 -8.61
CA ASP A 103 -9.85 -15.21 -9.76
C ASP A 103 -9.04 -14.01 -9.28
N PHE A 104 -9.53 -13.24 -8.31
CA PHE A 104 -8.77 -12.16 -7.69
C PHE A 104 -7.53 -12.68 -6.97
N TYR A 105 -7.65 -13.79 -6.24
CA TYR A 105 -6.51 -14.44 -5.60
C TYR A 105 -5.40 -14.79 -6.62
N LYS A 106 -5.75 -15.41 -7.75
CA LYS A 106 -4.78 -15.78 -8.78
C LYS A 106 -4.09 -14.56 -9.39
N GLN A 107 -4.88 -13.53 -9.71
CA GLN A 107 -4.36 -12.27 -10.26
C GLN A 107 -3.43 -11.57 -9.26
N ALA A 108 -3.87 -11.43 -8.01
CA ALA A 108 -3.07 -10.83 -6.95
C ALA A 108 -1.77 -11.58 -6.71
N LYS A 109 -1.81 -12.91 -6.68
CA LYS A 109 -0.61 -13.74 -6.51
C LYS A 109 0.41 -13.50 -7.62
N SER A 110 -0.03 -13.56 -8.87
CA SER A 110 0.83 -13.30 -10.03
C SER A 110 1.43 -11.89 -9.98
N TRP A 111 0.61 -10.90 -9.65
CA TRP A 111 1.05 -9.52 -9.59
C TRP A 111 2.07 -9.26 -8.46
N ILE A 112 1.87 -9.88 -7.29
CA ILE A 112 2.82 -9.82 -6.17
C ILE A 112 4.15 -10.47 -6.55
N GLU A 113 4.13 -11.62 -7.22
CA GLU A 113 5.34 -12.31 -7.70
C GLU A 113 6.12 -11.46 -8.69
N ILE A 114 5.46 -10.86 -9.68
CA ILE A 114 6.10 -9.95 -10.65
C ILE A 114 6.75 -8.76 -9.94
N ASN A 115 6.01 -8.10 -9.05
CA ASN A 115 6.52 -6.93 -8.32
C ASN A 115 7.74 -7.30 -7.46
N LYS A 116 7.72 -8.48 -6.83
CA LYS A 116 8.85 -8.97 -6.05
C LYS A 116 10.08 -9.18 -6.91
N THR A 117 9.94 -9.87 -8.03
CA THR A 117 11.06 -10.13 -8.97
C THR A 117 11.70 -8.81 -9.44
N VAL A 118 10.88 -7.87 -9.91
CA VAL A 118 11.38 -6.57 -10.38
C VAL A 118 12.08 -5.80 -9.27
N ARG A 119 11.53 -5.82 -8.05
CA ARG A 119 12.15 -5.18 -6.89
C ARG A 119 13.53 -5.78 -6.58
N ASP A 120 13.61 -7.10 -6.58
CA ASP A 120 14.84 -7.82 -6.27
C ASP A 120 15.91 -7.53 -7.36
N GLU A 121 15.53 -7.50 -8.63
CA GLU A 121 16.43 -7.08 -9.72
C GLU A 121 16.93 -5.64 -9.60
N ILE A 122 16.06 -4.71 -9.17
CA ILE A 122 16.44 -3.30 -8.93
C ILE A 122 17.46 -3.22 -7.79
N LYS A 123 17.25 -3.96 -6.70
CA LYS A 123 18.17 -4.04 -5.57
C LYS A 123 19.53 -4.61 -5.98
N GLU A 124 19.56 -5.69 -6.75
CA GLU A 124 20.80 -6.33 -7.25
C GLU A 124 21.61 -5.40 -8.16
N LYS A 125 20.92 -4.61 -9.01
CA LYS A 125 21.58 -3.64 -9.90
C LYS A 125 22.06 -2.37 -9.20
N GLY A 126 21.87 -2.25 -7.88
CA GLY A 126 22.29 -1.10 -7.09
C GLY A 126 21.54 0.21 -7.43
N PHE A 127 20.42 0.11 -8.14
CA PHE A 127 19.54 1.25 -8.34
C PHE A 127 18.81 1.53 -7.02
N ALA A 128 19.00 2.75 -6.47
CA ALA A 128 18.21 3.22 -5.34
C ALA A 128 16.72 3.10 -5.70
N THR A 129 15.96 2.39 -4.88
CA THR A 129 14.52 2.33 -5.06
C THR A 129 13.94 3.73 -4.91
N SER A 130 12.79 4.01 -5.51
CA SER A 130 12.13 5.34 -5.43
C SER A 130 11.92 5.83 -3.99
N HIS A 131 12.11 4.97 -3.01
CA HIS A 131 12.01 5.23 -1.58
C HIS A 131 13.26 5.94 -1.01
N ASP A 132 14.44 5.70 -1.62
CA ASP A 132 15.70 6.29 -1.16
C ASP A 132 15.88 7.75 -1.62
N LYS A 133 15.07 8.19 -2.59
CA LYS A 133 15.13 9.54 -3.21
C LYS A 133 13.99 10.45 -2.79
N GLN A 134 13.11 10.07 -1.88
CA GLN A 134 12.14 11.04 -1.39
C GLN A 134 12.87 12.06 -0.53
N PRO A 135 12.91 13.35 -0.94
CA PRO A 135 13.27 14.40 -0.02
C PRO A 135 12.34 14.28 1.17
N SER A 136 12.90 14.46 2.36
CA SER A 136 12.10 14.50 3.58
C SER A 136 10.84 15.31 3.30
N LEU A 137 9.67 14.66 3.41
CA LEU A 137 8.36 15.24 3.11
C LEU A 137 8.00 16.40 4.06
N PHE A 138 9.03 17.11 4.54
CA PHE A 138 8.85 18.30 5.41
C PHE A 138 10.08 19.21 5.32
#